data_0990311b1adcbcd37334de4c363a8873
#
_entry.id   0990311b1adcbcd37334de4c363a8873
#
_cell.length_a   1.000
_cell.length_b   1.000
_cell.length_c   1.000
_cell.angle_alpha   90.00
_cell.angle_beta   90.00
_cell.angle_gamma   90.00
#
_symmetry.space_group_name_H-M   'P 1'
#
loop_
_entity.id
_entity.type
_entity.pdbx_description
1 polymer ?
#
loop_
_entity_poly.entity_id
_entity_poly.type
_entity_poly.pdbx_seq_one_letter_code
_entity_poly.pdbx_strand_id
1 'polypeptide(L)' 'MPHFQLVTVDGDVLGARELSGPDWPPGSVIYTGPKEPNLRVVRELGTDNDPERFRVLVVEVAA' A
#
# COMPACT_ATOMS: atom_id res chain seq x y z
N MET A 1 1.28 -12.88 7.68
CA MET A 1 1.81 -11.84 6.78
C MET A 1 1.10 -10.52 7.01
N PRO A 2 1.82 -9.39 6.94
CA PRO A 2 1.18 -8.12 7.19
C PRO A 2 0.17 -7.75 6.12
N HIS A 3 -0.89 -7.11 6.54
CA HIS A 3 -1.94 -6.62 5.66
C HIS A 3 -1.87 -5.11 5.59
N PHE A 4 -2.07 -4.58 4.41
CA PHE A 4 -2.07 -3.15 4.18
C PHE A 4 -3.32 -2.75 3.42
N GLN A 5 -3.85 -1.60 3.74
CA GLN A 5 -4.89 -0.99 2.93
C GLN A 5 -4.24 -0.03 1.96
N LEU A 6 -4.54 -0.19 0.68
CA LEU A 6 -3.96 0.63 -0.37
C LEU A 6 -4.94 1.73 -0.76
N VAL A 7 -4.44 2.95 -0.80
CA VAL A 7 -5.22 4.12 -1.16
C VAL A 7 -4.43 4.90 -2.19
N THR A 8 -5.08 5.35 -3.24
CA THR A 8 -4.41 6.15 -4.25
C THR A 8 -4.21 7.59 -3.78
N VAL A 9 -3.32 8.31 -4.47
CA VAL A 9 -3.10 9.73 -4.18
C VAL A 9 -4.36 10.58 -4.40
N ASP A 10 -5.28 10.06 -5.21
CA ASP A 10 -6.54 10.75 -5.49
C ASP A 10 -7.62 10.44 -4.45
N GLY A 11 -7.33 9.55 -3.51
CA GLY A 11 -8.27 9.20 -2.46
C GLY A 11 -9.08 7.95 -2.70
N ASP A 12 -8.84 7.22 -3.78
CA ASP A 12 -9.56 5.99 -4.07
C ASP A 12 -9.01 4.84 -3.23
N VAL A 13 -9.89 4.11 -2.58
CA VAL A 13 -9.51 2.95 -1.77
C VAL A 13 -9.43 1.72 -2.68
N LEU A 14 -8.25 1.12 -2.76
CA LEU A 14 -8.03 -0.07 -3.58
C LEU A 14 -8.30 -1.35 -2.81
N GLY A 15 -8.41 -1.27 -1.48
CA GLY A 15 -8.70 -2.42 -0.64
C GLY A 15 -7.48 -2.92 0.11
N ALA A 16 -7.71 -3.97 0.90
CA ALA A 16 -6.66 -4.58 1.70
C ALA A 16 -5.87 -5.57 0.88
N ARG A 17 -4.56 -5.57 1.04
CA ARG A 17 -3.66 -6.50 0.38
C ARG A 17 -2.69 -7.08 1.39
N GLU A 18 -2.38 -8.35 1.22
CA GLU A 18 -1.36 -9.02 1.99
C GLU A 18 -0.03 -8.87 1.26
N LEU A 19 0.94 -8.27 1.92
CA LEU A 19 2.24 -7.98 1.32
C LEU A 19 3.31 -8.82 1.99
N SER A 20 4.41 -9.05 1.26
CA SER A 20 5.43 -10.00 1.67
C SER A 20 6.34 -9.50 2.79
N GLY A 21 6.28 -8.24 3.15
CA GLY A 21 7.14 -7.70 4.19
C GLY A 21 6.49 -6.54 4.92
N PRO A 22 7.00 -6.19 6.10
CA PRO A 22 6.40 -5.13 6.90
C PRO A 22 6.81 -3.72 6.50
N ASP A 23 7.90 -3.59 5.75
CA ASP A 23 8.46 -2.27 5.44
C ASP A 23 8.26 -1.93 3.97
N TRP A 24 7.55 -0.84 3.74
CA TRP A 24 7.28 -0.35 2.39
C TRP A 24 7.61 1.14 2.34
N PRO A 25 8.91 1.49 2.29
CA PRO A 25 9.31 2.89 2.25
C PRO A 25 8.87 3.55 0.93
N PRO A 26 8.78 4.88 0.91
CA PRO A 26 8.46 5.60 -0.33
C PRO A 26 9.41 5.20 -1.46
N GLY A 27 8.82 4.97 -2.63
CA GLY A 27 9.57 4.52 -3.79
C GLY A 27 9.51 3.02 -4.03
N SER A 28 9.04 2.25 -3.05
CA SER A 28 8.85 0.81 -3.23
C SER A 28 7.78 0.54 -4.27
N VAL A 29 7.95 -0.54 -5.02
CA VAL A 29 6.99 -0.93 -6.06
C VAL A 29 6.28 -2.21 -5.62
N ILE A 30 4.95 -2.19 -5.73
CA ILE A 30 4.09 -3.32 -5.38
C ILE A 30 3.59 -3.93 -6.69
N TYR A 31 3.81 -5.23 -6.85
CA TYR A 31 3.33 -5.97 -8.01
C TYR A 31 1.95 -6.53 -7.69
N THR A 32 0.93 -6.06 -8.38
CA THR A 32 -0.45 -6.45 -8.10
C THR A 32 -0.96 -7.58 -8.96
N GLY A 33 -0.26 -7.90 -10.04
CA GLY A 33 -0.63 -8.99 -10.90
C GLY A 33 -0.22 -8.74 -12.35
N PRO A 34 -0.30 -9.78 -13.21
CA PRO A 34 0.19 -9.66 -14.58
C PRO A 34 -0.67 -8.75 -15.46
N LYS A 35 -1.92 -8.52 -15.08
CA LYS A 35 -2.83 -7.69 -15.87
C LYS A 35 -3.05 -6.32 -15.30
N GLU A 36 -2.46 -6.04 -14.16
CA GLU A 36 -2.65 -4.78 -13.47
C GLU A 36 -1.36 -3.99 -13.46
N PRO A 37 -1.44 -2.66 -13.45
CA PRO A 37 -0.23 -1.85 -13.37
C PRO A 37 0.42 -2.01 -12.00
N ASN A 38 1.74 -1.92 -11.97
CA ASN A 38 2.46 -1.89 -10.70
C ASN A 38 2.13 -0.59 -9.98
N LEU A 39 2.18 -0.64 -8.66
CA LEU A 39 1.92 0.51 -7.81
C LEU A 39 3.19 0.92 -7.12
N ARG A 40 3.40 2.23 -7.00
CA ARG A 40 4.55 2.76 -6.26
C ARG A 40 4.06 3.35 -4.96
N VAL A 41 4.74 3.02 -3.88
CA VAL A 41 4.42 3.58 -2.57
C VAL A 41 4.87 5.03 -2.53
N VAL A 42 3.93 5.94 -2.24
CA VAL A 42 4.22 7.35 -2.08
C VAL A 42 4.55 7.66 -0.63
N ARG A 43 3.76 7.13 0.28
CA ARG A 43 3.99 7.28 1.72
C ARG A 43 3.12 6.31 2.48
N GLU A 44 3.42 6.14 3.75
CA GLU A 44 2.59 5.36 4.65
C GLU A 44 1.86 6.29 5.61
N LEU A 45 0.57 6.06 5.77
CA LEU A 45 -0.22 6.76 6.78
C LEU A 45 -0.23 5.91 8.04
N GLY A 46 0.38 6.42 9.10
CA GLY A 46 0.44 5.68 10.34
C GLY A 46 -0.91 5.58 11.05
N THR A 47 -1.13 4.47 11.71
CA THR A 47 -2.27 4.31 12.60
C THR A 47 -1.71 4.20 14.01
N ASP A 48 -1.50 5.35 14.64
CA ASP A 48 -0.75 5.41 15.90
C ASP A 48 -1.45 4.75 17.06
N ASN A 49 -2.77 4.60 16.98
CA ASN A 49 -3.56 4.18 18.12
C ASN A 49 -4.00 2.72 18.08
N ASP A 50 -3.71 2.02 17.00
CA ASP A 50 -4.17 0.64 16.90
C ASP A 50 -3.22 -0.18 16.02
N PRO A 51 -2.20 -0.80 16.62
CA PRO A 51 -1.22 -1.57 15.87
C PRO A 51 -1.79 -2.86 15.26
N GLU A 52 -3.00 -3.26 15.66
CA GLU A 52 -3.63 -4.45 15.10
C GLU A 52 -4.41 -4.16 13.84
N ARG A 53 -4.63 -2.89 13.52
CA ARG A 53 -5.33 -2.51 12.30
C ARG A 53 -4.38 -2.52 11.12
N PHE A 54 -4.99 -2.55 9.93
CA PHE A 54 -4.24 -2.46 8.70
C PHE A 54 -3.50 -1.13 8.64
N ARG A 55 -2.25 -1.20 8.25
CA ARG A 55 -1.49 -0.01 7.90
C ARG A 55 -1.96 0.47 6.54
N VAL A 56 -1.99 1.77 6.36
CA VAL A 56 -2.47 2.37 5.12
C VAL A 56 -1.27 2.87 4.31
N LEU A 57 -1.19 2.42 3.06
CA LEU A 57 -0.17 2.89 2.13
C LEU A 57 -0.82 3.74 1.05
N VAL A 58 -0.30 4.93 0.86
CA VAL A 58 -0.69 5.78 -0.27
C VAL A 58 0.17 5.39 -1.45
N VAL A 59 -0.48 5.04 -2.55
CA VAL A 59 0.21 4.51 -3.73
C VAL A 59 -0.19 5.29 -4.98
N GLU A 60 0.64 5.18 -6.00
CA GLU A 60 0.33 5.70 -7.34
C GLU A 60 0.71 4.65 -8.36
N VAL A 61 0.18 4.79 -9.57
CA VAL A 61 0.54 3.87 -10.66
C VAL A 61 1.99 4.11 -11.05
N ALA A 62 2.78 3.05 -11.02
CA ALA A 62 4.16 3.08 -11.47
C ALA A 62 4.18 2.88 -12.97
N ALA A 63 4.29 3.96 -13.68
CA ALA A 63 4.31 3.90 -15.14
C ALA A 63 5.64 3.36 -15.67
#